data_2583068cd9c09eca01999533b3ff0cd0
#
_entry.id   2583068cd9c09eca01999533b3ff0cd0
#
_cell.length_a   1.000
_cell.length_b   1.000
_cell.length_c   1.000
_cell.angle_alpha   90.00
_cell.angle_beta   90.00
_cell.angle_gamma   90.00
#
_symmetry.space_group_name_H-M   'P 1'
#
loop_
_entity.id
_entity.type
_entity.pdbx_description
1 polymer ?
#
loop_
_entity_poly.entity_id
_entity_poly.type
_entity_poly.pdbx_seq_one_letter_code
_entity_poly.pdbx_strand_id
1 'polypeptide(L)'
;MKDFFKNVLATAVGVLLVGFITGFFMVVSLVGMALSQSETAPVADNSVLVLRLTGSLSERANDDVLASLFGDRIPKLGLATMTEAIRQAKESDKVKGIYIEAGAFAPDSYASLAAIRRELEEFRKAGKWIIAYGDSYTQGAYYLASVADKVYLNPQGQVDWHGLGSEPVFVKDLLAKLNVRMQVAKVGTYKSATEMFTGEKMSDADRQQTTAYLTGIWQNVVSAVGKSRSLTAQQLNAYADSLVSLAAPQDYVRMRMVDGLLYTDQVRQAVKKKMGLSPDDEIPQVSMSDLLAAGPEDKKGDEIAIYYAVGDIVDGVVAMPSRESVIDAQKVCADLQDLAKDKDVKAVVLRVNSPGGSAYASEQIWHQVMELKKVKPVVVSMGSYAASGGYYISCPANWIVAEPNTLTGSIGIFGMFPDVSGLLREKLGLKFDEVKTNKYALFGTRSRPFTGDELSHLESYIDRGYKLFRQRVADGRRLKVEQVEQVAQGHVWLGQDALRVGLIDQLGGVEVALRKAAQLAKLTQWHSTAYPVLPDYLSQLLDLPGAARGNYLDEQMRQSLGAYYEPFALIRDLQMQNPVQARLPFEPNIH
;
A
#
# COMPACT_ATOMS: atom_id res chain seq x y z
N MET A 1 61.89 19.25 -4.86
CA MET A 1 61.03 18.26 -4.15
C MET A 1 60.32 18.88 -2.96
N LYS A 2 60.98 19.61 -2.06
CA LYS A 2 60.30 20.23 -0.88
C LYS A 2 59.12 21.15 -1.26
N ASP A 3 59.28 21.98 -2.26
CA ASP A 3 58.23 22.93 -2.69
C ASP A 3 57.06 22.25 -3.41
N PHE A 4 57.33 21.14 -4.13
CA PHE A 4 56.26 20.33 -4.71
C PHE A 4 55.34 19.73 -3.65
N PHE A 5 55.92 19.07 -2.63
CA PHE A 5 55.12 18.50 -1.53
C PHE A 5 54.38 19.57 -0.72
N LYS A 6 54.98 20.77 -0.54
CA LYS A 6 54.35 21.89 0.13
C LYS A 6 53.11 22.40 -0.63
N ASN A 7 53.20 22.49 -1.96
CA ASN A 7 52.07 22.90 -2.78
C ASN A 7 50.98 21.84 -2.86
N VAL A 8 51.33 20.53 -2.97
CA VAL A 8 50.37 19.43 -2.91
C VAL A 8 49.62 19.43 -1.54
N LEU A 9 50.35 19.60 -0.45
CA LEU A 9 49.72 19.65 0.88
C LEU A 9 48.83 20.88 1.03
N ALA A 10 49.24 22.06 0.56
CA ALA A 10 48.44 23.27 0.58
C ALA A 10 47.14 23.14 -0.24
N THR A 11 47.23 22.50 -1.43
CA THR A 11 46.06 22.23 -2.27
C THR A 11 45.11 21.22 -1.61
N ALA A 12 45.64 20.15 -1.02
CA ALA A 12 44.85 19.16 -0.31
C ALA A 12 44.11 19.78 0.90
N VAL A 13 44.80 20.60 1.69
CA VAL A 13 44.21 21.33 2.81
C VAL A 13 43.14 22.33 2.29
N GLY A 14 43.40 23.03 1.20
CA GLY A 14 42.46 23.96 0.57
C GLY A 14 41.18 23.25 0.11
N VAL A 15 41.29 22.10 -0.57
CA VAL A 15 40.14 21.29 -1.01
C VAL A 15 39.33 20.77 0.20
N LEU A 16 40.01 20.29 1.24
CA LEU A 16 39.35 19.83 2.46
C LEU A 16 38.62 20.98 3.19
N LEU A 17 39.22 22.16 3.21
CA LEU A 17 38.65 23.35 3.85
C LEU A 17 37.43 23.87 3.07
N VAL A 18 37.50 23.90 1.76
CA VAL A 18 36.35 24.23 0.89
C VAL A 18 35.23 23.18 1.05
N GLY A 19 35.59 21.89 1.05
CA GLY A 19 34.63 20.81 1.30
C GLY A 19 33.93 20.93 2.65
N PHE A 20 34.70 21.24 3.71
CA PHE A 20 34.15 21.47 5.05
C PHE A 20 33.23 22.70 5.12
N ILE A 21 33.64 23.83 4.53
CA ILE A 21 32.84 25.05 4.48
C ILE A 21 31.55 24.84 3.70
N THR A 22 31.63 24.19 2.53
CA THR A 22 30.45 23.86 1.71
C THR A 22 29.51 22.92 2.46
N GLY A 23 30.05 21.87 3.11
CA GLY A 23 29.29 20.94 3.92
C GLY A 23 28.61 21.65 5.12
N PHE A 24 29.33 22.56 5.79
CA PHE A 24 28.77 23.36 6.88
C PHE A 24 27.61 24.24 6.43
N PHE A 25 27.76 24.99 5.32
CA PHE A 25 26.67 25.81 4.78
C PHE A 25 25.50 24.96 4.29
N MET A 26 25.75 23.78 3.74
CA MET A 26 24.71 22.84 3.36
C MET A 26 23.91 22.37 4.58
N VAL A 27 24.58 21.99 5.69
CA VAL A 27 23.93 21.60 6.94
C VAL A 27 23.15 22.76 7.55
N VAL A 28 23.73 23.97 7.61
CA VAL A 28 23.05 25.17 8.10
C VAL A 28 21.82 25.52 7.25
N SER A 29 21.91 25.38 5.92
CA SER A 29 20.78 25.59 5.01
C SER A 29 19.68 24.54 5.23
N LEU A 30 20.05 23.26 5.42
CA LEU A 30 19.10 22.18 5.70
C LEU A 30 18.42 22.34 7.07
N VAL A 31 19.19 22.72 8.09
CA VAL A 31 18.65 23.02 9.42
C VAL A 31 17.76 24.26 9.37
N GLY A 32 18.16 25.30 8.61
CA GLY A 32 17.35 26.50 8.40
C GLY A 32 16.03 26.20 7.68
N MET A 33 16.03 25.33 6.68
CA MET A 33 14.81 24.87 6.02
C MET A 33 13.93 24.02 6.98
N ALA A 34 14.52 23.14 7.75
CA ALA A 34 13.79 22.33 8.72
C ALA A 34 13.14 23.19 9.82
N LEU A 35 13.84 24.23 10.28
CA LEU A 35 13.32 25.18 11.28
C LEU A 35 12.27 26.13 10.68
N SER A 36 12.39 26.54 9.41
CA SER A 36 11.40 27.39 8.77
C SER A 36 10.08 26.66 8.45
N GLN A 37 10.12 25.34 8.34
CA GLN A 37 8.89 24.53 8.23
C GLN A 37 8.14 24.37 9.58
N SER A 38 8.74 24.75 10.69
CA SER A 38 8.12 24.65 12.01
C SER A 38 7.21 25.84 12.38
N GLU A 39 7.22 26.94 11.63
CA GLU A 39 6.25 28.02 11.81
C GLU A 39 4.96 27.68 11.06
N THR A 40 4.04 27.02 11.75
CA THR A 40 2.69 26.76 11.22
C THR A 40 1.94 28.07 11.04
N ALA A 41 1.65 28.42 9.79
CA ALA A 41 0.76 29.54 9.53
C ALA A 41 -0.65 29.22 10.07
N PRO A 42 -1.26 30.12 10.84
CA PRO A 42 -2.60 29.89 11.36
C PRO A 42 -3.58 29.74 10.21
N VAL A 43 -4.47 28.75 10.28
CA VAL A 43 -5.54 28.58 9.30
C VAL A 43 -6.41 29.85 9.28
N ALA A 44 -6.47 30.52 8.14
CA ALA A 44 -7.29 31.71 7.97
C ALA A 44 -8.78 31.36 7.98
N ASP A 45 -9.60 32.31 8.40
CA ASP A 45 -11.06 32.16 8.34
C ASP A 45 -11.51 32.08 6.87
N ASN A 46 -12.61 31.37 6.62
CA ASN A 46 -13.16 31.16 5.28
C ASN A 46 -12.16 30.49 4.31
N SER A 47 -11.36 29.54 4.79
CA SER A 47 -10.36 28.82 4.00
C SER A 47 -10.95 27.66 3.21
N VAL A 48 -10.20 27.26 2.16
CA VAL A 48 -10.46 26.07 1.34
C VAL A 48 -9.31 25.09 1.49
N LEU A 49 -9.61 23.84 1.88
CA LEU A 49 -8.62 22.76 1.82
C LEU A 49 -8.37 22.36 0.36
N VAL A 50 -7.12 22.41 -0.06
CA VAL A 50 -6.72 22.00 -1.41
C VAL A 50 -6.19 20.56 -1.38
N LEU A 51 -6.92 19.66 -2.07
CA LEU A 51 -6.52 18.27 -2.26
C LEU A 51 -5.96 18.11 -3.67
N ARG A 52 -4.63 18.07 -3.81
CA ARG A 52 -3.97 17.79 -5.09
C ARG A 52 -3.81 16.29 -5.27
N LEU A 53 -4.54 15.72 -6.25
CA LEU A 53 -4.46 14.32 -6.62
C LEU A 53 -3.38 14.15 -7.69
N THR A 54 -2.11 14.11 -7.26
CA THR A 54 -0.94 13.91 -8.12
C THR A 54 0.03 12.94 -7.48
N GLY A 55 0.69 12.11 -8.29
CA GLY A 55 1.64 11.11 -7.79
C GLY A 55 1.00 9.81 -7.34
N SER A 56 1.70 9.05 -6.52
CA SER A 56 1.24 7.76 -6.02
C SER A 56 0.64 7.87 -4.62
N LEU A 57 -0.41 7.08 -4.35
CA LEU A 57 -0.99 6.91 -3.03
C LEU A 57 -0.31 5.74 -2.31
N SER A 58 0.02 5.93 -1.05
CA SER A 58 0.53 4.88 -0.16
C SER A 58 -0.17 4.95 1.20
N GLU A 59 -0.10 3.90 2.00
CA GLU A 59 -0.74 3.87 3.33
C GLU A 59 -0.25 5.01 4.23
N ARG A 60 1.07 5.25 4.25
CA ARG A 60 1.72 6.37 4.93
C ARG A 60 2.77 6.96 3.98
N ALA A 61 2.70 8.25 3.72
CA ALA A 61 3.77 8.94 3.00
C ALA A 61 4.93 9.19 3.97
N ASN A 62 6.14 8.85 3.54
CA ASN A 62 7.37 9.39 4.09
C ASN A 62 7.81 10.50 3.15
N ASP A 63 7.95 11.71 3.67
CA ASP A 63 8.65 12.78 2.95
C ASP A 63 10.14 12.40 2.93
N ASP A 64 10.55 11.76 1.84
CA ASP A 64 11.96 11.41 1.62
C ASP A 64 12.70 12.69 1.23
N VAL A 65 13.44 13.23 2.20
CA VAL A 65 14.21 14.49 2.08
C VAL A 65 15.20 14.44 0.95
N LEU A 66 15.88 13.31 0.77
CA LEU A 66 16.83 13.12 -0.32
C LEU A 66 16.11 13.15 -1.67
N ALA A 67 14.89 12.63 -1.70
CA ALA A 67 14.02 12.65 -2.85
C ALA A 67 13.69 14.06 -3.29
N SER A 68 13.39 14.94 -2.35
CA SER A 68 13.06 16.34 -2.63
C SER A 68 14.28 17.16 -3.08
N LEU A 69 15.49 16.79 -2.63
CA LEU A 69 16.74 17.48 -2.97
C LEU A 69 17.27 17.14 -4.37
N PHE A 70 16.98 15.94 -4.89
CA PHE A 70 17.49 15.49 -6.20
C PHE A 70 16.50 15.65 -7.38
N GLY A 71 15.35 16.28 -7.16
CA GLY A 71 14.58 16.95 -8.21
C GLY A 71 13.72 16.09 -9.14
N ASP A 72 13.71 14.76 -9.03
CA ASP A 72 13.04 13.90 -10.01
C ASP A 72 12.11 12.86 -9.33
N ARG A 73 11.02 13.33 -8.67
CA ARG A 73 10.14 12.37 -8.01
C ARG A 73 8.66 12.66 -8.14
N ILE A 74 7.96 11.59 -8.41
CA ILE A 74 6.51 11.50 -8.31
C ILE A 74 6.13 11.75 -6.84
N PRO A 75 5.32 12.76 -6.52
CA PRO A 75 4.87 13.02 -5.14
C PRO A 75 4.20 11.78 -4.55
N LYS A 76 4.48 11.48 -3.28
CA LYS A 76 3.79 10.42 -2.54
C LYS A 76 2.73 11.03 -1.64
N LEU A 77 1.49 10.59 -1.80
CA LEU A 77 0.38 10.96 -0.94
C LEU A 77 0.15 9.87 0.11
N GLY A 78 -0.05 10.26 1.37
CA GLY A 78 -0.41 9.34 2.45
C GLY A 78 -1.92 9.21 2.59
N LEU A 79 -2.45 7.99 2.53
CA LEU A 79 -3.86 7.72 2.81
C LEU A 79 -4.26 8.21 4.21
N ALA A 80 -3.44 7.90 5.22
CA ALA A 80 -3.67 8.33 6.60
C ALA A 80 -3.71 9.86 6.72
N THR A 81 -2.73 10.56 6.12
CA THR A 81 -2.66 12.03 6.08
C THR A 81 -3.87 12.63 5.40
N MET A 82 -4.26 12.09 4.25
CA MET A 82 -5.37 12.62 3.45
C MET A 82 -6.72 12.44 4.17
N THR A 83 -6.99 11.26 4.72
CA THR A 83 -8.25 10.98 5.44
C THR A 83 -8.34 11.82 6.71
N GLU A 84 -7.24 12.00 7.44
CA GLU A 84 -7.21 12.83 8.64
C GLU A 84 -7.40 14.31 8.33
N ALA A 85 -6.73 14.84 7.28
CA ALA A 85 -6.90 16.23 6.86
C ALA A 85 -8.35 16.53 6.44
N ILE A 86 -9.02 15.63 5.72
CA ILE A 86 -10.44 15.79 5.37
C ILE A 86 -11.32 15.80 6.62
N ARG A 87 -11.01 14.96 7.62
CA ARG A 87 -11.73 14.88 8.89
C ARG A 87 -11.57 16.17 9.69
N GLN A 88 -10.34 16.65 9.86
CA GLN A 88 -10.09 17.93 10.54
C GLN A 88 -10.74 19.11 9.79
N ALA A 89 -10.69 19.11 8.45
CA ALA A 89 -11.40 20.12 7.66
C ALA A 89 -12.92 20.09 7.89
N LYS A 90 -13.52 18.90 8.06
CA LYS A 90 -14.93 18.75 8.41
C LYS A 90 -15.26 19.39 9.75
N GLU A 91 -14.40 19.21 10.75
CA GLU A 91 -14.60 19.69 12.12
C GLU A 91 -14.23 21.16 12.30
N SER A 92 -13.34 21.71 11.47
CA SER A 92 -12.87 23.09 11.55
C SER A 92 -13.93 24.09 11.09
N ASP A 93 -14.28 25.07 11.94
CA ASP A 93 -15.17 26.16 11.54
C ASP A 93 -14.55 27.13 10.52
N LYS A 94 -13.22 27.12 10.39
CA LYS A 94 -12.48 27.99 9.47
C LYS A 94 -12.46 27.46 8.04
N VAL A 95 -12.50 26.15 7.85
CA VAL A 95 -12.51 25.51 6.51
C VAL A 95 -13.95 25.39 6.02
N LYS A 96 -14.28 26.07 4.93
CA LYS A 96 -15.65 26.12 4.36
C LYS A 96 -15.87 25.16 3.22
N GLY A 97 -14.81 24.74 2.53
CA GLY A 97 -14.92 23.84 1.39
C GLY A 97 -13.63 23.08 1.10
N ILE A 98 -13.73 22.12 0.19
CA ILE A 98 -12.60 21.40 -0.37
C ILE A 98 -12.54 21.69 -1.87
N TYR A 99 -11.34 21.99 -2.35
CA TYR A 99 -11.02 22.05 -3.77
C TYR A 99 -10.16 20.84 -4.14
N ILE A 100 -10.70 19.96 -5.00
CA ILE A 100 -9.98 18.81 -5.53
C ILE A 100 -9.35 19.23 -6.86
N GLU A 101 -8.02 19.24 -6.91
CA GLU A 101 -7.25 19.46 -8.13
C GLU A 101 -6.76 18.09 -8.63
N ALA A 102 -7.37 17.61 -9.71
CA ALA A 102 -7.00 16.32 -10.29
C ALA A 102 -5.82 16.46 -11.26
N GLY A 103 -4.88 15.53 -11.15
CA GLY A 103 -3.71 15.41 -12.01
C GLY A 103 -3.36 13.95 -12.29
N ALA A 104 -2.10 13.68 -12.61
CA ALA A 104 -1.60 12.33 -12.79
C ALA A 104 -1.55 11.59 -11.44
N PHE A 105 -2.62 10.92 -11.09
CA PHE A 105 -2.82 10.24 -9.82
C PHE A 105 -2.89 8.73 -9.99
N ALA A 106 -2.02 8.03 -9.29
CA ALA A 106 -1.96 6.57 -9.25
C ALA A 106 -2.33 6.08 -7.83
N PRO A 107 -3.57 5.65 -7.61
CA PRO A 107 -3.97 5.04 -6.34
C PRO A 107 -3.36 3.65 -6.20
N ASP A 108 -3.12 3.23 -4.96
CA ASP A 108 -2.69 1.85 -4.65
C ASP A 108 -3.84 0.84 -4.76
N SER A 109 -5.07 1.27 -4.53
CA SER A 109 -6.26 0.40 -4.64
C SER A 109 -7.58 1.16 -4.60
N TYR A 110 -8.66 0.47 -4.99
CA TYR A 110 -10.03 0.96 -4.79
C TYR A 110 -10.51 0.87 -3.33
N ALA A 111 -9.83 0.13 -2.46
CA ALA A 111 -10.09 0.16 -1.03
C ALA A 111 -9.64 1.50 -0.42
N SER A 112 -8.44 1.96 -0.75
CA SER A 112 -7.94 3.28 -0.32
C SER A 112 -8.76 4.42 -0.90
N LEU A 113 -9.14 4.34 -2.17
CA LEU A 113 -10.04 5.31 -2.79
C LEU A 113 -11.41 5.37 -2.09
N ALA A 114 -11.98 4.21 -1.70
CA ALA A 114 -13.24 4.16 -0.97
C ALA A 114 -13.13 4.81 0.42
N ALA A 115 -11.99 4.65 1.09
CA ALA A 115 -11.73 5.30 2.38
C ALA A 115 -11.70 6.84 2.24
N ILE A 116 -10.96 7.37 1.25
CA ILE A 116 -10.92 8.82 0.99
C ILE A 116 -12.31 9.33 0.62
N ARG A 117 -12.98 8.63 -0.31
CA ARG A 117 -14.32 9.03 -0.76
C ARG A 117 -15.32 9.11 0.39
N ARG A 118 -15.28 8.17 1.32
CA ARG A 118 -16.15 8.18 2.51
C ARG A 118 -15.95 9.44 3.36
N GLU A 119 -14.70 9.85 3.59
CA GLU A 119 -14.42 11.09 4.34
C GLU A 119 -14.91 12.33 3.58
N LEU A 120 -14.79 12.36 2.24
CA LEU A 120 -15.36 13.42 1.40
C LEU A 120 -16.90 13.44 1.48
N GLU A 121 -17.55 12.28 1.48
CA GLU A 121 -19.01 12.19 1.64
C GLU A 121 -19.46 12.68 3.02
N GLU A 122 -18.74 12.34 4.09
CA GLU A 122 -19.00 12.85 5.45
C GLU A 122 -18.77 14.37 5.55
N PHE A 123 -17.75 14.90 4.87
CA PHE A 123 -17.51 16.34 4.76
C PHE A 123 -18.71 17.06 4.11
N ARG A 124 -19.26 16.53 3.03
CA ARG A 124 -20.49 17.08 2.40
C ARG A 124 -21.70 16.98 3.30
N LYS A 125 -21.89 15.87 4.02
CA LYS A 125 -23.00 15.70 4.98
C LYS A 125 -22.94 16.72 6.12
N ALA A 126 -21.74 17.23 6.45
CA ALA A 126 -21.58 18.34 7.40
C ALA A 126 -22.00 19.72 6.84
N GLY A 127 -22.54 19.77 5.61
CA GLY A 127 -23.04 20.99 4.97
C GLY A 127 -21.95 21.82 4.27
N LYS A 128 -20.74 21.29 4.14
CA LYS A 128 -19.61 21.95 3.45
C LYS A 128 -19.55 21.52 1.99
N TRP A 129 -19.05 22.41 1.12
CA TRP A 129 -19.04 22.18 -0.32
C TRP A 129 -17.71 21.58 -0.81
N ILE A 130 -17.78 20.83 -1.93
CA ILE A 130 -16.62 20.30 -2.64
C ILE A 130 -16.74 20.72 -4.11
N ILE A 131 -15.67 21.29 -4.65
CA ILE A 131 -15.50 21.58 -6.08
C ILE A 131 -14.30 20.78 -6.57
N ALA A 132 -14.44 20.06 -7.68
CA ALA A 132 -13.37 19.34 -8.33
C ALA A 132 -13.07 19.95 -9.71
N TYR A 133 -11.79 20.02 -10.05
CA TYR A 133 -11.31 20.40 -11.37
C TYR A 133 -10.13 19.52 -11.80
N GLY A 134 -10.08 19.21 -13.09
CA GLY A 134 -8.96 18.52 -13.71
C GLY A 134 -8.78 18.92 -15.17
N ASP A 135 -7.52 18.99 -15.61
CA ASP A 135 -7.19 19.01 -17.03
C ASP A 135 -7.49 17.65 -17.66
N SER A 136 -7.34 16.60 -16.86
CA SER A 136 -7.81 15.24 -17.14
C SER A 136 -8.12 14.51 -15.82
N TYR A 137 -8.96 13.51 -15.90
CA TYR A 137 -9.26 12.63 -14.78
C TYR A 137 -8.86 11.20 -15.12
N THR A 138 -7.92 10.61 -14.38
CA THR A 138 -7.80 9.15 -14.34
C THR A 138 -9.06 8.54 -13.74
N GLN A 139 -9.38 7.28 -14.00
CA GLN A 139 -10.57 6.63 -13.46
C GLN A 139 -10.65 6.72 -11.91
N GLY A 140 -9.51 6.54 -11.23
CA GLY A 140 -9.42 6.69 -9.77
C GLY A 140 -9.65 8.14 -9.30
N ALA A 141 -9.06 9.13 -9.99
CA ALA A 141 -9.29 10.55 -9.69
C ALA A 141 -10.76 10.95 -9.95
N TYR A 142 -11.37 10.46 -11.03
CA TYR A 142 -12.79 10.68 -11.30
C TYR A 142 -13.69 10.05 -10.26
N TYR A 143 -13.36 8.85 -9.79
CA TYR A 143 -14.10 8.20 -8.70
C TYR A 143 -14.16 9.08 -7.44
N LEU A 144 -13.04 9.74 -7.07
CA LEU A 144 -13.02 10.68 -5.95
C LEU A 144 -13.73 12.00 -6.30
N ALA A 145 -13.44 12.59 -7.45
CA ALA A 145 -14.01 13.86 -7.88
C ALA A 145 -15.53 13.80 -8.05
N SER A 146 -16.07 12.65 -8.45
CA SER A 146 -17.51 12.46 -8.68
C SER A 146 -18.37 12.68 -7.43
N VAL A 147 -17.80 12.71 -6.22
CA VAL A 147 -18.50 13.07 -4.98
C VAL A 147 -18.77 14.57 -4.86
N ALA A 148 -18.04 15.42 -5.61
CA ALA A 148 -18.12 16.87 -5.50
C ALA A 148 -19.50 17.42 -5.89
N ASP A 149 -19.83 18.60 -5.35
CA ASP A 149 -21.04 19.34 -5.71
C ASP A 149 -20.95 19.85 -7.15
N LYS A 150 -19.72 20.15 -7.60
CA LYS A 150 -19.40 20.54 -8.97
C LYS A 150 -18.12 19.87 -9.42
N VAL A 151 -18.17 19.22 -10.57
CA VAL A 151 -17.04 18.59 -11.26
C VAL A 151 -16.82 19.35 -12.57
N TYR A 152 -15.69 20.03 -12.69
CA TYR A 152 -15.32 20.77 -13.89
C TYR A 152 -14.17 20.08 -14.60
N LEU A 153 -14.18 20.14 -15.92
CA LEU A 153 -13.14 19.60 -16.79
C LEU A 153 -12.60 20.73 -17.68
N ASN A 154 -11.32 20.68 -18.00
CA ASN A 154 -10.73 21.57 -19.01
C ASN A 154 -11.46 21.40 -20.35
N PRO A 155 -11.70 22.47 -21.14
CA PRO A 155 -12.36 22.38 -22.45
C PRO A 155 -11.68 21.47 -23.47
N GLN A 156 -10.41 21.07 -23.26
CA GLN A 156 -9.67 20.09 -24.05
C GLN A 156 -9.32 18.83 -23.22
N GLY A 157 -9.97 18.66 -22.08
CA GLY A 157 -9.67 17.60 -21.13
C GLY A 157 -10.35 16.26 -21.45
N GLN A 158 -9.98 15.24 -20.69
CA GLN A 158 -10.49 13.88 -20.83
C GLN A 158 -10.90 13.30 -19.49
N VAL A 159 -11.87 12.40 -19.50
CA VAL A 159 -12.23 11.57 -18.35
C VAL A 159 -11.97 10.12 -18.72
N ASP A 160 -11.08 9.49 -17.99
CA ASP A 160 -10.80 8.08 -18.17
C ASP A 160 -11.87 7.24 -17.47
N TRP A 161 -12.53 6.34 -18.23
CA TRP A 161 -13.59 5.47 -17.72
C TRP A 161 -13.74 4.24 -18.62
N HIS A 162 -13.10 3.13 -18.24
CA HIS A 162 -12.99 1.94 -19.09
C HIS A 162 -13.24 0.61 -18.37
N GLY A 163 -13.54 0.64 -17.06
CA GLY A 163 -13.72 -0.58 -16.27
C GLY A 163 -12.43 -1.08 -15.64
N LEU A 164 -12.40 -2.35 -15.26
CA LEU A 164 -11.25 -3.00 -14.62
C LEU A 164 -10.85 -4.23 -15.43
N GLY A 165 -9.55 -4.39 -15.64
CA GLY A 165 -8.94 -5.55 -16.28
C GLY A 165 -7.79 -6.11 -15.46
N SER A 166 -7.42 -7.36 -15.74
CA SER A 166 -6.22 -8.01 -15.21
C SER A 166 -5.58 -8.84 -16.31
N GLU A 167 -4.32 -8.60 -16.59
CA GLU A 167 -3.54 -9.31 -17.59
C GLU A 167 -2.25 -9.85 -16.96
N PRO A 168 -2.31 -10.98 -16.22
CA PRO A 168 -1.13 -11.56 -15.57
C PRO A 168 -0.16 -12.12 -16.61
N VAL A 169 1.13 -11.94 -16.36
CA VAL A 169 2.23 -12.46 -17.17
C VAL A 169 2.62 -13.85 -16.70
N PHE A 170 2.81 -14.79 -17.65
CA PHE A 170 3.28 -16.15 -17.39
C PHE A 170 4.69 -16.31 -17.94
N VAL A 171 5.63 -16.71 -17.05
CA VAL A 171 7.07 -16.76 -17.37
C VAL A 171 7.63 -18.18 -17.48
N LYS A 172 6.77 -19.21 -17.47
CA LYS A 172 7.18 -20.62 -17.57
C LYS A 172 8.09 -20.87 -18.78
N ASP A 173 7.69 -20.41 -19.96
CA ASP A 173 8.44 -20.64 -21.20
C ASP A 173 9.73 -19.81 -21.25
N LEU A 174 9.74 -18.63 -20.67
CA LEU A 174 10.95 -17.83 -20.49
C LEU A 174 11.97 -18.60 -19.63
N LEU A 175 11.54 -19.14 -18.50
CA LEU A 175 12.38 -19.95 -17.61
C LEU A 175 12.87 -21.22 -18.32
N ALA A 176 12.00 -21.89 -19.08
CA ALA A 176 12.39 -23.07 -19.84
C ALA A 176 13.47 -22.79 -20.89
N LYS A 177 13.45 -21.63 -21.57
CA LYS A 177 14.54 -21.20 -22.49
C LYS A 177 15.88 -21.03 -21.77
N LEU A 178 15.86 -20.69 -20.50
CA LEU A 178 17.04 -20.60 -19.62
C LEU A 178 17.42 -21.94 -18.99
N ASN A 179 16.70 -23.03 -19.29
CA ASN A 179 16.82 -24.33 -18.61
C ASN A 179 16.62 -24.22 -17.08
N VAL A 180 15.72 -23.33 -16.65
CA VAL A 180 15.26 -23.20 -15.27
C VAL A 180 13.85 -23.75 -15.16
N ARG A 181 13.54 -24.48 -14.08
CA ARG A 181 12.20 -24.98 -13.78
C ARG A 181 11.82 -24.65 -12.35
N MET A 182 10.53 -24.41 -12.13
CA MET A 182 10.03 -24.21 -10.76
C MET A 182 9.47 -25.52 -10.22
N GLN A 183 9.98 -25.95 -9.09
CA GLN A 183 9.45 -27.08 -8.34
C GLN A 183 8.52 -26.54 -7.24
N VAL A 184 7.27 -26.96 -7.25
CA VAL A 184 6.22 -26.38 -6.41
C VAL A 184 5.58 -27.46 -5.54
N ALA A 185 5.50 -27.17 -4.25
CA ALA A 185 4.63 -27.87 -3.30
C ALA A 185 3.55 -26.88 -2.84
N LYS A 186 2.27 -27.13 -3.12
CA LYS A 186 1.17 -26.24 -2.73
C LYS A 186 -0.05 -26.99 -2.24
N VAL A 187 -0.82 -26.34 -1.36
CA VAL A 187 -2.13 -26.82 -0.92
C VAL A 187 -3.17 -25.74 -1.18
N GLY A 188 -4.30 -26.14 -1.76
CA GLY A 188 -5.43 -25.27 -2.04
C GLY A 188 -5.64 -25.01 -3.52
N THR A 189 -6.89 -25.17 -3.97
CA THR A 189 -7.32 -25.06 -5.37
C THR A 189 -7.13 -23.64 -5.91
N TYR A 190 -7.33 -22.62 -5.08
CA TYR A 190 -7.28 -21.21 -5.42
C TYR A 190 -5.92 -20.55 -5.12
N LYS A 191 -4.92 -21.32 -4.60
CA LYS A 191 -3.59 -20.76 -4.33
C LYS A 191 -2.77 -20.65 -5.62
N SER A 192 -3.05 -19.63 -6.41
CA SER A 192 -2.55 -19.45 -7.78
C SER A 192 -1.21 -18.68 -7.88
N ALA A 193 -0.62 -18.26 -6.74
CA ALA A 193 0.66 -17.54 -6.71
C ALA A 193 1.81 -18.18 -7.51
N THR A 194 1.78 -19.49 -7.67
CA THR A 194 2.80 -20.25 -8.42
C THR A 194 2.50 -20.37 -9.91
N GLU A 195 1.28 -20.04 -10.35
CA GLU A 195 0.83 -20.32 -11.71
C GLU A 195 1.56 -19.49 -12.76
N MET A 196 1.94 -18.26 -12.46
CA MET A 196 2.75 -17.44 -13.36
C MET A 196 4.10 -18.09 -13.74
N PHE A 197 4.63 -18.96 -12.88
CA PHE A 197 5.90 -19.68 -13.09
C PHE A 197 5.71 -21.09 -13.65
N THR A 198 4.55 -21.70 -13.46
CA THR A 198 4.30 -23.11 -13.83
C THR A 198 3.25 -23.28 -14.90
N GLY A 199 2.42 -22.26 -15.12
CA GLY A 199 1.35 -22.24 -16.12
C GLY A 199 1.70 -21.44 -17.38
N GLU A 200 0.85 -21.51 -18.37
CA GLU A 200 0.87 -20.70 -19.59
C GLU A 200 -0.34 -19.75 -19.65
N LYS A 201 -1.28 -19.93 -18.75
CA LYS A 201 -2.50 -19.14 -18.57
C LYS A 201 -3.07 -19.39 -17.18
N MET A 202 -4.00 -18.53 -16.74
CA MET A 202 -4.77 -18.73 -15.52
C MET A 202 -5.47 -20.11 -15.51
N SER A 203 -5.45 -20.79 -14.36
CA SER A 203 -6.37 -21.89 -14.11
C SER A 203 -7.83 -21.41 -14.06
N ASP A 204 -8.79 -22.33 -14.20
CA ASP A 204 -10.22 -22.00 -14.09
C ASP A 204 -10.55 -21.43 -12.70
N ALA A 205 -9.93 -21.95 -11.65
CA ALA A 205 -10.11 -21.47 -10.28
C ALA A 205 -9.57 -20.04 -10.11
N ASP A 206 -8.38 -19.75 -10.65
CA ASP A 206 -7.80 -18.41 -10.60
C ASP A 206 -8.63 -17.41 -11.43
N ARG A 207 -9.05 -17.79 -12.62
CA ARG A 207 -9.95 -16.97 -13.44
C ARG A 207 -11.26 -16.68 -12.72
N GLN A 208 -11.86 -17.68 -12.07
CA GLN A 208 -13.10 -17.52 -11.31
C GLN A 208 -12.95 -16.48 -10.18
N GLN A 209 -11.94 -16.62 -9.33
CA GLN A 209 -11.75 -15.69 -8.22
C GLN A 209 -11.38 -14.28 -8.72
N THR A 210 -10.53 -14.18 -9.74
CA THR A 210 -10.15 -12.89 -10.35
C THR A 210 -11.36 -12.18 -10.91
N THR A 211 -12.20 -12.89 -11.68
CA THR A 211 -13.46 -12.34 -12.19
C THR A 211 -14.37 -11.87 -11.06
N ALA A 212 -14.48 -12.66 -9.99
CA ALA A 212 -15.37 -12.33 -8.86
C ALA A 212 -14.95 -11.02 -8.17
N TYR A 213 -13.66 -10.86 -7.80
CA TYR A 213 -13.25 -9.64 -7.11
C TYR A 213 -13.19 -8.42 -8.04
N LEU A 214 -12.77 -8.54 -9.30
CA LEU A 214 -12.80 -7.42 -10.26
C LEU A 214 -14.24 -6.93 -10.48
N THR A 215 -15.17 -7.86 -10.71
CA THR A 215 -16.60 -7.53 -10.88
C THR A 215 -17.15 -6.86 -9.63
N GLY A 216 -16.82 -7.37 -8.43
CA GLY A 216 -17.30 -6.79 -7.17
C GLY A 216 -16.76 -5.38 -6.92
N ILE A 217 -15.47 -5.13 -7.18
CA ILE A 217 -14.87 -3.79 -7.10
C ILE A 217 -15.56 -2.85 -8.09
N TRP A 218 -15.72 -3.28 -9.35
CA TRP A 218 -16.36 -2.47 -10.37
C TRP A 218 -17.80 -2.11 -10.03
N GLN A 219 -18.58 -3.07 -9.53
CA GLN A 219 -19.95 -2.82 -9.06
C GLN A 219 -20.00 -1.76 -7.94
N ASN A 220 -19.05 -1.80 -7.00
CA ASN A 220 -18.95 -0.80 -5.94
C ASN A 220 -18.60 0.59 -6.50
N VAL A 221 -17.67 0.67 -7.46
CA VAL A 221 -17.30 1.92 -8.15
C VAL A 221 -18.48 2.51 -8.90
N VAL A 222 -19.15 1.70 -9.72
CA VAL A 222 -20.32 2.10 -10.51
C VAL A 222 -21.47 2.56 -9.60
N SER A 223 -21.72 1.83 -8.51
CA SER A 223 -22.76 2.21 -7.54
C SER A 223 -22.48 3.57 -6.88
N ALA A 224 -21.24 3.79 -6.45
CA ALA A 224 -20.83 5.03 -5.79
C ALA A 224 -20.92 6.24 -6.75
N VAL A 225 -20.37 6.11 -7.96
CA VAL A 225 -20.40 7.17 -8.99
C VAL A 225 -21.85 7.41 -9.44
N GLY A 226 -22.61 6.34 -9.69
CA GLY A 226 -24.01 6.42 -10.09
C GLY A 226 -24.87 7.21 -9.10
N LYS A 227 -24.68 6.94 -7.80
CA LYS A 227 -25.37 7.68 -6.73
C LYS A 227 -25.01 9.17 -6.74
N SER A 228 -23.73 9.52 -6.89
CA SER A 228 -23.28 10.91 -6.85
C SER A 228 -23.64 11.71 -8.09
N ARG A 229 -23.60 11.08 -9.27
CA ARG A 229 -23.85 11.72 -10.57
C ARG A 229 -25.29 11.52 -11.09
N SER A 230 -26.14 10.82 -10.34
CA SER A 230 -27.51 10.46 -10.76
C SER A 230 -27.50 9.71 -12.10
N LEU A 231 -26.60 8.74 -12.23
CA LEU A 231 -26.43 7.86 -13.39
C LEU A 231 -26.75 6.42 -12.99
N THR A 232 -27.36 5.68 -13.91
CA THR A 232 -27.64 4.26 -13.68
C THR A 232 -26.36 3.41 -13.92
N ALA A 233 -26.31 2.24 -13.28
CA ALA A 233 -25.25 1.27 -13.54
C ALA A 233 -25.18 0.89 -15.02
N GLN A 234 -26.31 0.75 -15.70
CA GLN A 234 -26.37 0.46 -17.14
C GLN A 234 -25.70 1.57 -17.96
N GLN A 235 -25.95 2.86 -17.65
CA GLN A 235 -25.32 3.98 -18.35
C GLN A 235 -23.81 3.97 -18.14
N LEU A 236 -23.34 3.81 -16.89
CA LEU A 236 -21.91 3.82 -16.56
C LEU A 236 -21.16 2.64 -17.22
N ASN A 237 -21.77 1.45 -17.28
CA ASN A 237 -21.21 0.32 -18.02
C ASN A 237 -21.19 0.59 -19.54
N ALA A 238 -22.27 1.13 -20.10
CA ALA A 238 -22.30 1.48 -21.53
C ALA A 238 -21.23 2.53 -21.88
N TYR A 239 -20.94 3.48 -20.98
CA TYR A 239 -19.84 4.45 -21.18
C TYR A 239 -18.47 3.74 -21.17
N ALA A 240 -18.23 2.83 -20.24
CA ALA A 240 -17.01 2.04 -20.20
C ALA A 240 -16.82 1.20 -21.47
N ASP A 241 -17.90 0.56 -21.95
CA ASP A 241 -17.89 -0.29 -23.15
C ASP A 241 -17.77 0.51 -24.46
N SER A 242 -18.07 1.82 -24.46
CA SER A 242 -18.00 2.68 -25.63
C SER A 242 -16.65 3.43 -25.79
N LEU A 243 -15.65 3.09 -24.99
CA LEU A 243 -14.35 3.77 -24.97
C LEU A 243 -14.50 5.29 -24.76
N VAL A 244 -15.37 5.67 -23.82
CA VAL A 244 -15.73 7.07 -23.56
C VAL A 244 -14.52 7.94 -23.20
N SER A 245 -13.42 7.35 -22.77
CA SER A 245 -12.15 8.04 -22.50
C SER A 245 -11.61 8.82 -23.72
N LEU A 246 -12.07 8.49 -24.94
CA LEU A 246 -11.71 9.19 -26.17
C LEU A 246 -12.84 10.10 -26.72
N ALA A 247 -13.89 10.33 -25.93
CA ALA A 247 -15.01 11.18 -26.33
C ALA A 247 -14.61 12.67 -26.39
N ALA A 248 -15.39 13.48 -27.12
CA ALA A 248 -15.20 14.93 -27.09
C ALA A 248 -15.60 15.49 -25.71
N PRO A 249 -14.91 16.54 -25.20
CA PRO A 249 -15.18 17.08 -23.85
C PRO A 249 -16.65 17.46 -23.61
N GLN A 250 -17.35 17.94 -24.63
CA GLN A 250 -18.79 18.28 -24.57
C GLN A 250 -19.67 17.07 -24.30
N ASP A 251 -19.22 15.87 -24.68
CA ASP A 251 -19.94 14.63 -24.43
C ASP A 251 -20.00 14.28 -22.95
N TYR A 252 -18.92 14.52 -22.19
CA TYR A 252 -18.92 14.30 -20.74
C TYR A 252 -19.96 15.18 -20.02
N VAL A 253 -20.19 16.39 -20.52
CA VAL A 253 -21.27 17.26 -19.99
C VAL A 253 -22.64 16.69 -20.35
N ARG A 254 -22.85 16.27 -21.61
CA ARG A 254 -24.11 15.63 -22.07
C ARG A 254 -24.42 14.34 -21.30
N MET A 255 -23.38 13.55 -21.02
CA MET A 255 -23.45 12.32 -20.24
C MET A 255 -23.57 12.58 -18.72
N ARG A 256 -23.53 13.82 -18.28
CA ARG A 256 -23.53 14.20 -16.84
C ARG A 256 -22.38 13.64 -16.03
N MET A 257 -21.28 13.27 -16.69
CA MET A 257 -20.05 12.89 -16.00
C MET A 257 -19.38 14.10 -15.37
N VAL A 258 -19.44 15.27 -16.02
CA VAL A 258 -18.98 16.56 -15.46
C VAL A 258 -20.07 17.61 -15.54
N ASP A 259 -19.96 18.68 -14.74
CA ASP A 259 -20.96 19.75 -14.66
C ASP A 259 -20.69 20.90 -15.64
N GLY A 260 -19.48 20.98 -16.20
CA GLY A 260 -19.13 22.02 -17.17
C GLY A 260 -17.65 21.96 -17.56
N LEU A 261 -17.36 22.68 -18.63
CA LEU A 261 -16.02 22.82 -19.18
C LEU A 261 -15.52 24.23 -18.85
N LEU A 262 -14.46 24.33 -18.04
CA LEU A 262 -13.90 25.59 -17.57
C LEU A 262 -12.39 25.57 -17.68
N TYR A 263 -11.78 26.71 -17.98
CA TYR A 263 -10.35 26.92 -17.77
C TYR A 263 -10.05 27.25 -16.30
N THR A 264 -8.82 27.11 -15.87
CA THR A 264 -8.38 27.27 -14.48
C THR A 264 -8.77 28.62 -13.87
N ASP A 265 -8.67 29.73 -14.64
CA ASP A 265 -9.08 31.06 -14.21
C ASP A 265 -10.58 31.15 -13.94
N GLN A 266 -11.41 30.52 -14.78
CA GLN A 266 -12.86 30.44 -14.62
C GLN A 266 -13.26 29.60 -13.40
N VAL A 267 -12.53 28.51 -13.13
CA VAL A 267 -12.73 27.71 -11.92
C VAL A 267 -12.40 28.53 -10.68
N ARG A 268 -11.31 29.30 -10.67
CA ARG A 268 -10.98 30.24 -9.58
C ARG A 268 -12.13 31.21 -9.32
N GLN A 269 -12.72 31.79 -10.35
CA GLN A 269 -13.87 32.68 -10.21
C GLN A 269 -15.10 31.93 -9.64
N ALA A 270 -15.33 30.69 -10.05
CA ALA A 270 -16.42 29.87 -9.50
C ALA A 270 -16.21 29.59 -7.99
N VAL A 271 -14.97 29.31 -7.57
CA VAL A 271 -14.61 29.13 -6.14
C VAL A 271 -14.79 30.45 -5.37
N LYS A 272 -14.26 31.58 -5.87
CA LYS A 272 -14.46 32.91 -5.25
C LYS A 272 -15.92 33.23 -5.05
N LYS A 273 -16.72 33.06 -6.10
CA LYS A 273 -18.18 33.24 -6.02
C LYS A 273 -18.84 32.36 -4.96
N LYS A 274 -18.40 31.07 -4.85
CA LYS A 274 -18.92 30.14 -3.83
C LYS A 274 -18.56 30.57 -2.41
N MET A 275 -17.42 31.25 -2.23
CA MET A 275 -16.93 31.77 -0.95
C MET A 275 -17.46 33.18 -0.61
N GLY A 276 -18.15 33.83 -1.53
CA GLY A 276 -18.59 35.23 -1.37
C GLY A 276 -17.46 36.26 -1.47
N LEU A 277 -16.36 35.92 -2.16
CA LEU A 277 -15.21 36.79 -2.37
C LEU A 277 -15.39 37.64 -3.63
N SER A 278 -14.76 38.84 -3.64
CA SER A 278 -14.67 39.67 -4.83
C SER A 278 -13.75 39.03 -5.90
N PRO A 279 -13.91 39.41 -7.19
CA PRO A 279 -13.06 38.85 -8.25
C PRO A 279 -11.56 39.09 -8.04
N ASP A 280 -11.17 40.15 -7.36
CA ASP A 280 -9.78 40.53 -7.10
C ASP A 280 -9.22 39.97 -5.78
N ASP A 281 -10.07 39.45 -4.89
CA ASP A 281 -9.62 38.89 -3.62
C ASP A 281 -8.81 37.60 -3.85
N GLU A 282 -7.88 37.32 -2.95
CA GLU A 282 -7.21 36.03 -2.92
C GLU A 282 -8.09 34.97 -2.24
N ILE A 283 -7.99 33.72 -2.70
CA ILE A 283 -8.67 32.59 -2.05
C ILE A 283 -7.81 32.13 -0.88
N PRO A 284 -8.26 32.24 0.38
CA PRO A 284 -7.56 31.65 1.51
C PRO A 284 -7.51 30.12 1.34
N GLN A 285 -6.30 29.59 1.18
CA GLN A 285 -6.06 28.18 0.96
C GLN A 285 -5.31 27.58 2.15
N VAL A 286 -5.60 26.34 2.46
CA VAL A 286 -4.83 25.56 3.42
C VAL A 286 -4.44 24.23 2.79
N SER A 287 -3.17 23.82 2.98
CA SER A 287 -2.70 22.50 2.57
C SER A 287 -3.07 21.44 3.62
N MET A 288 -2.97 20.16 3.27
CA MET A 288 -3.18 19.07 4.23
C MET A 288 -2.18 19.15 5.39
N SER A 289 -0.90 19.41 5.10
CA SER A 289 0.16 19.52 6.11
C SER A 289 -0.09 20.69 7.07
N ASP A 290 -0.42 21.87 6.55
CA ASP A 290 -0.65 23.06 7.39
C ASP A 290 -1.89 22.88 8.26
N LEU A 291 -2.95 22.26 7.71
CA LEU A 291 -4.16 21.97 8.48
C LEU A 291 -3.89 20.98 9.62
N LEU A 292 -3.14 19.92 9.35
CA LEU A 292 -2.80 18.92 10.37
C LEU A 292 -1.87 19.50 11.43
N ALA A 293 -0.92 20.34 11.04
CA ALA A 293 -0.01 21.01 11.95
C ALA A 293 -0.71 22.06 12.83
N ALA A 294 -1.78 22.69 12.32
CA ALA A 294 -2.62 23.62 13.08
C ALA A 294 -3.67 22.94 13.99
N GLY A 295 -3.72 21.61 13.96
CA GLY A 295 -4.61 20.83 14.83
C GLY A 295 -4.28 21.00 16.33
N PRO A 296 -5.16 20.55 17.24
CA PRO A 296 -4.92 20.70 18.67
C PRO A 296 -3.66 19.96 19.11
N GLU A 297 -2.72 20.68 19.72
CA GLU A 297 -1.49 20.10 20.29
C GLU A 297 -1.80 19.14 21.47
N ASP A 298 -2.86 19.39 22.22
CA ASP A 298 -3.27 18.61 23.38
C ASP A 298 -4.04 17.36 22.97
N LYS A 299 -3.38 16.23 22.98
CA LYS A 299 -4.00 14.90 22.86
C LYS A 299 -4.71 14.58 24.17
N LYS A 300 -6.02 14.76 24.22
CA LYS A 300 -6.84 14.51 25.42
C LYS A 300 -7.31 13.05 25.49
N GLY A 301 -7.35 12.50 26.70
CA GLY A 301 -7.86 11.17 26.98
C GLY A 301 -6.81 10.07 26.86
N ASP A 302 -7.28 8.82 26.88
CA ASP A 302 -6.46 7.62 26.81
C ASP A 302 -5.94 7.37 25.39
N GLU A 303 -4.77 6.75 25.27
CA GLU A 303 -4.15 6.48 23.97
C GLU A 303 -4.64 5.16 23.35
N ILE A 304 -4.96 5.20 22.05
CA ILE A 304 -5.12 4.03 21.19
C ILE A 304 -3.98 4.04 20.17
N ALA A 305 -3.12 3.02 20.21
CA ALA A 305 -2.04 2.88 19.25
C ALA A 305 -2.57 2.38 17.90
N ILE A 306 -2.22 3.04 16.79
CA ILE A 306 -2.40 2.49 15.44
C ILE A 306 -1.06 1.94 14.98
N TYR A 307 -0.90 0.62 14.98
CA TYR A 307 0.30 -0.02 14.49
C TYR A 307 0.16 -0.39 13.02
N TYR A 308 0.96 0.22 12.15
CA TYR A 308 0.95 0.00 10.72
C TYR A 308 1.86 -1.17 10.33
N ALA A 309 1.27 -2.27 9.91
CA ALA A 309 1.93 -3.43 9.31
C ALA A 309 1.69 -3.39 7.79
N VAL A 310 2.66 -2.82 7.05
CA VAL A 310 2.54 -2.53 5.62
C VAL A 310 3.65 -3.22 4.83
N GLY A 311 3.29 -3.90 3.74
CA GLY A 311 4.21 -4.56 2.83
C GLY A 311 4.33 -6.07 3.04
N ASP A 312 5.39 -6.66 2.47
CA ASP A 312 5.67 -8.09 2.54
C ASP A 312 6.12 -8.53 3.94
N ILE A 313 5.62 -9.66 4.42
CA ILE A 313 6.03 -10.23 5.70
C ILE A 313 7.32 -11.02 5.52
N VAL A 314 8.39 -10.60 6.21
CA VAL A 314 9.73 -11.17 6.13
C VAL A 314 10.24 -11.63 7.50
N ASP A 315 11.21 -12.54 7.49
CA ASP A 315 11.87 -13.07 8.68
C ASP A 315 13.27 -12.46 8.81
N GLY A 316 13.33 -11.33 9.52
CA GLY A 316 14.55 -10.55 9.72
C GLY A 316 14.91 -9.62 8.57
N VAL A 317 15.79 -8.67 8.86
CA VAL A 317 16.23 -7.64 7.90
C VAL A 317 17.05 -8.30 6.79
N VAL A 318 16.43 -8.61 5.68
CA VAL A 318 17.18 -8.68 4.44
C VAL A 318 17.46 -7.23 4.06
N ALA A 319 18.72 -6.84 4.09
CA ALA A 319 19.19 -5.53 3.62
C ALA A 319 18.91 -5.43 2.11
N MET A 320 17.67 -5.13 1.75
CA MET A 320 17.27 -4.78 0.38
C MET A 320 17.21 -3.25 0.30
N PRO A 321 18.10 -2.61 -0.44
CA PRO A 321 18.23 -1.14 -0.45
C PRO A 321 17.10 -0.40 -1.16
N SER A 322 16.08 -1.05 -1.71
CA SER A 322 15.28 -0.41 -2.76
C SER A 322 13.78 -0.61 -2.70
N ARG A 323 13.19 -1.14 -1.62
CA ARG A 323 11.75 -1.36 -1.66
C ARG A 323 10.99 -0.89 -0.43
N GLU A 324 9.78 -0.54 -0.76
CA GLU A 324 8.60 -0.29 0.07
C GLU A 324 8.68 -0.95 1.45
N SER A 325 7.96 -0.39 2.39
CA SER A 325 7.82 -0.88 3.76
C SER A 325 7.70 -2.42 3.79
N VAL A 326 8.53 -3.09 4.58
CA VAL A 326 8.39 -4.52 4.87
C VAL A 326 7.92 -4.72 6.30
N ILE A 327 7.19 -5.79 6.52
CA ILE A 327 6.78 -6.25 7.85
C ILE A 327 7.85 -7.21 8.36
N ASP A 328 8.87 -6.67 9.02
CA ASP A 328 9.89 -7.48 9.68
C ASP A 328 9.32 -8.08 10.96
N ALA A 329 9.24 -9.42 11.03
CA ALA A 329 8.64 -10.11 12.15
C ALA A 329 9.36 -9.83 13.48
N GLN A 330 10.68 -9.70 13.48
CA GLN A 330 11.44 -9.45 14.71
C GLN A 330 11.11 -8.05 15.26
N LYS A 331 11.11 -7.04 14.37
CA LYS A 331 10.74 -5.68 14.74
C LYS A 331 9.29 -5.58 15.20
N VAL A 332 8.35 -6.12 14.44
CA VAL A 332 6.92 -6.10 14.80
C VAL A 332 6.68 -6.78 16.15
N CYS A 333 7.29 -7.94 16.38
CA CYS A 333 7.15 -8.62 17.68
C CYS A 333 7.69 -7.78 18.83
N ALA A 334 8.83 -7.11 18.68
CA ALA A 334 9.38 -6.22 19.70
C ALA A 334 8.46 -5.01 19.94
N ASP A 335 8.04 -4.32 18.88
CA ASP A 335 7.14 -3.16 18.97
C ASP A 335 5.80 -3.53 19.67
N LEU A 336 5.19 -4.69 19.32
CA LEU A 336 3.96 -5.14 19.98
C LEU A 336 4.17 -5.53 21.44
N GLN A 337 5.36 -6.03 21.83
CA GLN A 337 5.71 -6.28 23.23
C GLN A 337 5.81 -4.97 24.01
N ASP A 338 6.39 -3.94 23.42
CA ASP A 338 6.52 -2.63 24.07
C ASP A 338 5.15 -1.96 24.21
N LEU A 339 4.30 -2.02 23.17
CA LEU A 339 2.90 -1.58 23.26
C LEU A 339 2.11 -2.35 24.33
N ALA A 340 2.41 -3.63 24.56
CA ALA A 340 1.77 -4.43 25.62
C ALA A 340 2.13 -3.92 27.03
N LYS A 341 3.38 -3.46 27.24
CA LYS A 341 3.90 -2.97 28.51
C LYS A 341 3.55 -1.50 28.77
N ASP A 342 3.35 -0.72 27.72
CA ASP A 342 3.04 0.71 27.82
C ASP A 342 1.71 0.93 28.54
N LYS A 343 1.74 1.67 29.67
CA LYS A 343 0.55 1.91 30.49
C LYS A 343 -0.39 2.98 29.93
N ASP A 344 0.11 3.85 29.06
CA ASP A 344 -0.69 4.92 28.46
C ASP A 344 -1.54 4.40 27.31
N VAL A 345 -1.04 3.44 26.54
CA VAL A 345 -1.78 2.73 25.48
C VAL A 345 -2.81 1.79 26.08
N LYS A 346 -4.10 2.02 25.80
CA LYS A 346 -5.22 1.21 26.32
C LYS A 346 -5.76 0.17 25.33
N ALA A 347 -5.57 0.39 24.04
CA ALA A 347 -5.97 -0.54 22.97
C ALA A 347 -5.03 -0.39 21.78
N VAL A 348 -4.98 -1.39 20.92
CA VAL A 348 -4.18 -1.37 19.69
C VAL A 348 -5.08 -1.63 18.47
N VAL A 349 -5.00 -0.74 17.48
CA VAL A 349 -5.51 -0.99 16.14
C VAL A 349 -4.33 -1.45 15.29
N LEU A 350 -4.33 -2.72 14.89
CA LEU A 350 -3.34 -3.25 13.95
C LEU A 350 -3.83 -2.95 12.52
N ARG A 351 -3.23 -1.97 11.88
CA ARG A 351 -3.52 -1.62 10.49
C ARG A 351 -2.69 -2.49 9.57
N VAL A 352 -3.33 -3.44 8.89
CA VAL A 352 -2.66 -4.42 8.02
C VAL A 352 -2.91 -4.06 6.56
N ASN A 353 -1.84 -3.79 5.82
CA ASN A 353 -1.86 -3.64 4.36
C ASN A 353 -0.75 -4.53 3.76
N SER A 354 -1.04 -5.83 3.60
CA SER A 354 -0.07 -6.86 3.26
C SER A 354 -0.64 -7.95 2.37
N PRO A 355 0.06 -8.31 1.27
CA PRO A 355 -0.28 -9.47 0.45
C PRO A 355 0.10 -10.80 1.13
N GLY A 356 0.81 -10.76 2.26
CA GLY A 356 1.38 -11.89 2.96
C GLY A 356 2.90 -11.94 2.88
N GLY A 357 3.48 -13.14 2.92
CA GLY A 357 4.92 -13.36 2.87
C GLY A 357 5.34 -14.64 3.57
N SER A 358 6.43 -14.62 4.33
CA SER A 358 6.95 -15.77 5.06
C SER A 358 5.90 -16.37 6.02
N ALA A 359 5.62 -17.64 5.86
CA ALA A 359 4.69 -18.36 6.74
C ALA A 359 5.23 -18.45 8.18
N TYR A 360 6.54 -18.62 8.34
CA TYR A 360 7.19 -18.65 9.65
C TYR A 360 7.08 -17.29 10.36
N ALA A 361 7.43 -16.20 9.66
CA ALA A 361 7.32 -14.84 10.19
C ALA A 361 5.88 -14.51 10.60
N SER A 362 4.90 -14.91 9.79
CA SER A 362 3.47 -14.72 10.09
C SER A 362 3.04 -15.43 11.37
N GLU A 363 3.54 -16.64 11.64
CA GLU A 363 3.27 -17.37 12.90
C GLU A 363 3.89 -16.65 14.10
N GLN A 364 5.11 -16.08 13.97
CA GLN A 364 5.74 -15.33 15.06
C GLN A 364 4.90 -14.08 15.42
N ILE A 365 4.46 -13.33 14.42
CA ILE A 365 3.62 -12.15 14.62
C ILE A 365 2.25 -12.55 15.18
N TRP A 366 1.62 -13.62 14.63
CA TRP A 366 0.36 -14.16 15.16
C TRP A 366 0.46 -14.45 16.66
N HIS A 367 1.53 -15.14 17.08
CA HIS A 367 1.77 -15.44 18.49
C HIS A 367 1.86 -14.14 19.31
N GLN A 368 2.58 -13.15 18.84
CA GLN A 368 2.73 -11.88 19.56
C GLN A 368 1.42 -11.07 19.64
N VAL A 369 0.57 -11.13 18.60
CA VAL A 369 -0.79 -10.56 18.64
C VAL A 369 -1.65 -11.27 19.71
N MET A 370 -1.52 -12.60 19.83
CA MET A 370 -2.20 -13.36 20.89
C MET A 370 -1.73 -12.97 22.29
N GLU A 371 -0.42 -12.72 22.49
CA GLU A 371 0.10 -12.25 23.78
C GLU A 371 -0.41 -10.82 24.10
N LEU A 372 -0.35 -9.90 23.14
CA LEU A 372 -0.88 -8.54 23.28
C LEU A 372 -2.38 -8.55 23.64
N LYS A 373 -3.16 -9.42 22.97
CA LYS A 373 -4.61 -9.57 23.19
C LYS A 373 -4.98 -9.99 24.62
N LYS A 374 -4.07 -10.64 25.36
CA LYS A 374 -4.32 -11.02 26.78
C LYS A 374 -4.37 -9.81 27.70
N VAL A 375 -3.71 -8.72 27.33
CA VAL A 375 -3.54 -7.53 28.20
C VAL A 375 -4.26 -6.29 27.67
N LYS A 376 -4.47 -6.19 26.34
CA LYS A 376 -5.14 -5.05 25.69
C LYS A 376 -6.04 -5.50 24.55
N PRO A 377 -7.18 -4.86 24.29
CA PRO A 377 -7.97 -5.11 23.09
C PRO A 377 -7.15 -4.86 21.83
N VAL A 378 -7.21 -5.80 20.88
CA VAL A 378 -6.60 -5.68 19.56
C VAL A 378 -7.70 -5.71 18.51
N VAL A 379 -7.80 -4.65 17.72
CA VAL A 379 -8.71 -4.54 16.57
C VAL A 379 -7.88 -4.46 15.31
N VAL A 380 -8.19 -5.29 14.30
CA VAL A 380 -7.54 -5.18 12.99
C VAL A 380 -8.33 -4.23 12.10
N SER A 381 -7.62 -3.35 11.39
CA SER A 381 -8.11 -2.57 10.25
C SER A 381 -7.36 -3.00 9.00
N MET A 382 -8.05 -3.63 8.06
CA MET A 382 -7.45 -4.06 6.80
C MET A 382 -7.41 -2.92 5.79
N GLY A 383 -6.28 -2.78 5.09
CA GLY A 383 -6.07 -1.83 4.00
C GLY A 383 -6.51 -2.37 2.65
N SER A 384 -5.69 -2.10 1.63
CA SER A 384 -5.87 -2.62 0.28
C SER A 384 -5.86 -4.14 0.26
N TYR A 385 -4.92 -4.71 1.02
CA TYR A 385 -4.73 -6.14 1.16
C TYR A 385 -4.57 -6.51 2.63
N ALA A 386 -5.14 -7.61 3.04
CA ALA A 386 -4.79 -8.32 4.27
C ALA A 386 -5.02 -9.81 4.03
N ALA A 387 -4.14 -10.37 3.19
CA ALA A 387 -4.34 -11.69 2.63
C ALA A 387 -3.19 -12.64 2.98
N SER A 388 -3.50 -13.92 3.02
CA SER A 388 -2.54 -14.98 3.30
C SER A 388 -1.81 -14.74 4.62
N GLY A 389 -0.50 -14.46 4.65
CA GLY A 389 0.23 -14.05 5.86
C GLY A 389 -0.38 -12.83 6.53
N GLY A 390 -0.88 -11.84 5.75
CA GLY A 390 -1.61 -10.68 6.27
C GLY A 390 -2.91 -11.06 6.98
N TYR A 391 -3.64 -12.05 6.47
CA TYR A 391 -4.81 -12.61 7.17
C TYR A 391 -4.40 -13.45 8.37
N TYR A 392 -3.27 -14.17 8.28
CA TYR A 392 -2.70 -14.96 9.37
C TYR A 392 -2.48 -14.13 10.64
N ILE A 393 -1.81 -12.98 10.49
CA ILE A 393 -1.56 -12.08 11.63
C ILE A 393 -2.81 -11.34 12.10
N SER A 394 -3.86 -11.27 11.26
CA SER A 394 -5.12 -10.57 11.53
C SER A 394 -6.14 -11.46 12.25
N CYS A 395 -6.19 -12.74 11.93
CA CYS A 395 -7.25 -13.65 12.38
C CYS A 395 -7.40 -13.79 13.91
N PRO A 396 -6.36 -13.59 14.77
CA PRO A 396 -6.50 -13.71 16.23
C PRO A 396 -7.13 -12.48 16.90
N ALA A 397 -7.33 -11.36 16.20
CA ALA A 397 -7.83 -10.10 16.77
C ALA A 397 -9.18 -10.24 17.47
N ASN A 398 -9.50 -9.31 18.38
CA ASN A 398 -10.81 -9.24 19.02
C ASN A 398 -11.92 -8.86 18.04
N TRP A 399 -11.58 -8.06 17.01
CA TRP A 399 -12.48 -7.57 15.97
C TRP A 399 -11.70 -7.25 14.71
N ILE A 400 -12.27 -7.54 13.56
CA ILE A 400 -11.63 -7.30 12.26
C ILE A 400 -12.54 -6.41 11.41
N VAL A 401 -12.00 -5.29 10.95
CA VAL A 401 -12.65 -4.32 10.07
C VAL A 401 -11.94 -4.30 8.73
N ALA A 402 -12.68 -4.30 7.62
CA ALA A 402 -12.14 -4.19 6.27
C ALA A 402 -12.99 -3.25 5.41
N GLU A 403 -12.35 -2.61 4.40
CA GLU A 403 -13.12 -1.90 3.37
C GLU A 403 -13.88 -2.89 2.48
N PRO A 404 -15.00 -2.50 1.86
CA PRO A 404 -15.72 -3.38 0.93
C PRO A 404 -14.84 -3.96 -0.18
N ASN A 405 -13.87 -3.16 -0.66
CA ASN A 405 -12.94 -3.50 -1.74
C ASN A 405 -11.60 -4.07 -1.27
N THR A 406 -11.40 -4.30 0.02
CA THR A 406 -10.20 -4.98 0.54
C THR A 406 -10.10 -6.39 -0.03
N LEU A 407 -8.91 -6.81 -0.48
CA LEU A 407 -8.63 -8.20 -0.80
C LEU A 407 -8.07 -8.93 0.43
N THR A 408 -8.75 -10.01 0.86
CA THR A 408 -8.39 -10.74 2.07
C THR A 408 -8.54 -12.25 1.91
N GLY A 409 -8.40 -13.01 2.98
CA GLY A 409 -8.45 -14.47 2.93
C GLY A 409 -7.14 -15.04 2.39
N SER A 410 -7.18 -15.67 1.21
CA SER A 410 -6.04 -16.40 0.62
C SER A 410 -5.40 -17.38 1.62
N ILE A 411 -6.24 -18.04 2.44
CA ILE A 411 -5.81 -18.99 3.49
C ILE A 411 -5.24 -20.23 2.80
N GLY A 412 -3.92 -20.25 2.65
CA GLY A 412 -3.19 -21.29 1.94
C GLY A 412 -1.68 -21.05 2.00
N ILE A 413 -0.92 -22.11 1.84
CA ILE A 413 0.55 -22.08 1.88
C ILE A 413 1.10 -22.77 0.64
N PHE A 414 2.22 -22.32 0.14
CA PHE A 414 2.99 -22.95 -0.92
C PHE A 414 4.48 -22.86 -0.63
N GLY A 415 5.24 -23.76 -1.22
CA GLY A 415 6.70 -23.69 -1.35
C GLY A 415 7.07 -23.68 -2.83
N MET A 416 7.97 -22.79 -3.22
CA MET A 416 8.43 -22.67 -4.58
C MET A 416 9.95 -22.61 -4.64
N PHE A 417 10.55 -23.49 -5.42
CA PHE A 417 11.99 -23.73 -5.45
C PHE A 417 12.49 -23.74 -6.90
N PRO A 418 13.38 -22.81 -7.28
CA PRO A 418 13.96 -22.82 -8.61
C PRO A 418 14.96 -23.96 -8.77
N ASP A 419 14.71 -24.86 -9.74
CA ASP A 419 15.70 -25.79 -10.25
C ASP A 419 16.53 -25.12 -11.35
N VAL A 420 17.74 -24.73 -11.01
CA VAL A 420 18.68 -24.07 -11.92
C VAL A 420 19.72 -25.06 -12.48
N SER A 421 19.57 -26.36 -12.23
CA SER A 421 20.56 -27.38 -12.59
C SER A 421 20.77 -27.45 -14.10
N GLY A 422 19.72 -27.29 -14.90
CA GLY A 422 19.81 -27.23 -16.36
C GLY A 422 20.61 -26.03 -16.85
N LEU A 423 20.34 -24.83 -16.28
CA LEU A 423 21.11 -23.62 -16.56
C LEU A 423 22.62 -23.85 -16.27
N LEU A 424 22.92 -24.37 -15.10
CA LEU A 424 24.30 -24.58 -14.66
C LEU A 424 25.03 -25.65 -15.53
N ARG A 425 24.38 -26.79 -15.80
CA ARG A 425 25.00 -27.91 -16.52
C ARG A 425 25.04 -27.70 -18.02
N GLU A 426 23.95 -27.30 -18.63
CA GLU A 426 23.79 -27.30 -20.09
C GLU A 426 24.15 -25.95 -20.70
N LYS A 427 23.83 -24.82 -20.04
CA LYS A 427 24.18 -23.49 -20.56
C LYS A 427 25.54 -23.00 -20.12
N LEU A 428 25.88 -23.19 -18.84
CA LEU A 428 27.16 -22.75 -18.29
C LEU A 428 28.26 -23.83 -18.28
N GLY A 429 27.94 -25.08 -18.64
CA GLY A 429 28.89 -26.17 -18.77
C GLY A 429 29.51 -26.68 -17.46
N LEU A 430 28.94 -26.33 -16.30
CA LEU A 430 29.41 -26.75 -14.99
C LEU A 430 29.21 -28.26 -14.80
N LYS A 431 30.19 -28.92 -14.16
CA LYS A 431 30.08 -30.33 -13.76
C LYS A 431 30.05 -30.42 -12.25
N PHE A 432 29.30 -31.39 -11.76
CA PHE A 432 29.15 -31.64 -10.33
C PHE A 432 29.49 -33.09 -10.03
N ASP A 433 30.19 -33.30 -8.93
CA ASP A 433 30.46 -34.60 -8.35
C ASP A 433 29.94 -34.62 -6.91
N GLU A 434 29.55 -35.78 -6.41
CA GLU A 434 28.83 -35.92 -5.15
C GLU A 434 29.51 -36.89 -4.20
N VAL A 435 29.72 -36.44 -2.96
CA VAL A 435 30.09 -37.31 -1.83
C VAL A 435 29.07 -37.08 -0.72
N LYS A 436 28.52 -38.15 -0.17
CA LYS A 436 27.44 -38.08 0.81
C LYS A 436 27.70 -38.96 2.00
N THR A 437 27.52 -38.45 3.20
CA THR A 437 27.50 -39.28 4.43
C THR A 437 26.13 -39.86 4.70
N ASN A 438 25.07 -39.18 4.28
CA ASN A 438 23.67 -39.54 4.57
C ASN A 438 22.77 -39.29 3.34
N LYS A 439 21.62 -39.94 3.28
CA LYS A 439 20.68 -39.93 2.14
C LYS A 439 20.34 -38.50 1.67
N TYR A 440 20.10 -37.58 2.57
CA TYR A 440 19.65 -36.21 2.28
C TYR A 440 20.74 -35.14 2.47
N ALA A 441 22.02 -35.52 2.53
CA ALA A 441 23.11 -34.57 2.75
C ALA A 441 23.20 -33.45 1.68
N LEU A 442 22.66 -33.70 0.50
CA LEU A 442 22.57 -32.72 -0.61
C LEU A 442 21.14 -32.26 -0.88
N PHE A 443 20.27 -32.28 0.14
CA PHE A 443 18.94 -31.68 0.04
C PHE A 443 19.06 -30.18 -0.27
N GLY A 444 18.31 -29.70 -1.28
CA GLY A 444 18.37 -28.29 -1.71
C GLY A 444 19.62 -27.90 -2.52
N THR A 445 20.40 -28.88 -2.99
CA THR A 445 21.52 -28.60 -3.91
C THR A 445 21.05 -27.95 -5.21
N ARG A 446 21.88 -27.07 -5.80
CA ARG A 446 21.62 -26.45 -7.11
C ARG A 446 22.03 -27.32 -8.29
N SER A 447 22.67 -28.44 -8.05
CA SER A 447 23.24 -29.32 -9.10
C SER A 447 22.21 -30.23 -9.75
N ARG A 448 21.02 -30.41 -9.13
CA ARG A 448 19.93 -31.27 -9.62
C ARG A 448 18.59 -30.79 -9.06
N PRO A 449 17.46 -31.19 -9.67
CA PRO A 449 16.14 -31.01 -9.06
C PRO A 449 16.01 -31.84 -7.77
N PHE A 450 14.99 -31.53 -6.98
CA PHE A 450 14.58 -32.42 -5.89
C PHE A 450 14.18 -33.78 -6.45
N THR A 451 14.53 -34.84 -5.74
CA THR A 451 14.02 -36.18 -6.01
C THR A 451 12.54 -36.28 -5.61
N GLY A 452 11.84 -37.31 -6.10
CA GLY A 452 10.43 -37.54 -5.73
C GLY A 452 10.24 -37.70 -4.22
N ASP A 453 11.21 -38.35 -3.55
CA ASP A 453 11.19 -38.52 -2.09
C ASP A 453 11.40 -37.18 -1.34
N GLU A 454 12.32 -36.35 -1.79
CA GLU A 454 12.53 -34.99 -1.25
C GLU A 454 11.30 -34.11 -1.45
N LEU A 455 10.65 -34.17 -2.63
CA LEU A 455 9.38 -33.45 -2.90
C LEU A 455 8.26 -33.92 -1.97
N SER A 456 8.11 -35.22 -1.74
CA SER A 456 7.10 -35.76 -0.82
C SER A 456 7.29 -35.25 0.62
N HIS A 457 8.54 -35.11 1.07
CA HIS A 457 8.82 -34.47 2.36
C HIS A 457 8.44 -32.99 2.39
N LEU A 458 8.72 -32.24 1.30
CA LEU A 458 8.30 -30.85 1.16
C LEU A 458 6.78 -30.70 1.13
N GLU A 459 6.06 -31.52 0.36
CA GLU A 459 4.60 -31.54 0.33
C GLU A 459 4.01 -31.79 1.73
N SER A 460 4.57 -32.77 2.46
CA SER A 460 4.16 -33.05 3.84
C SER A 460 4.42 -31.88 4.79
N TYR A 461 5.52 -31.15 4.58
CA TYR A 461 5.84 -29.94 5.34
C TYR A 461 4.83 -28.82 5.06
N ILE A 462 4.51 -28.57 3.79
CA ILE A 462 3.53 -27.58 3.36
C ILE A 462 2.13 -27.93 3.86
N ASP A 463 1.72 -29.18 3.79
CA ASP A 463 0.43 -29.66 4.33
C ASP A 463 0.29 -29.41 5.85
N ARG A 464 1.36 -29.68 6.62
CA ARG A 464 1.37 -29.35 8.05
C ARG A 464 1.20 -27.86 8.30
N GLY A 465 1.89 -27.01 7.53
CA GLY A 465 1.74 -25.56 7.62
C GLY A 465 0.32 -25.09 7.28
N TYR A 466 -0.29 -25.67 6.25
CA TYR A 466 -1.69 -25.36 5.88
C TYR A 466 -2.68 -25.79 6.97
N LYS A 467 -2.52 -26.97 7.54
CA LYS A 467 -3.33 -27.44 8.67
C LYS A 467 -3.21 -26.49 9.87
N LEU A 468 -1.99 -26.04 10.18
CA LEU A 468 -1.76 -25.06 11.24
C LEU A 468 -2.48 -23.74 10.94
N PHE A 469 -2.35 -23.19 9.74
CA PHE A 469 -3.00 -21.93 9.36
C PHE A 469 -4.53 -22.05 9.51
N ARG A 470 -5.15 -23.11 9.01
CA ARG A 470 -6.60 -23.34 9.20
C ARG A 470 -6.99 -23.38 10.67
N GLN A 471 -6.19 -24.05 11.52
CA GLN A 471 -6.45 -24.11 12.96
C GLN A 471 -6.38 -22.72 13.59
N ARG A 472 -5.37 -21.90 13.23
CA ARG A 472 -5.24 -20.51 13.71
C ARG A 472 -6.46 -19.65 13.33
N VAL A 473 -6.96 -19.82 12.12
CA VAL A 473 -8.18 -19.14 11.67
C VAL A 473 -9.40 -19.66 12.43
N ALA A 474 -9.55 -20.96 12.59
CA ALA A 474 -10.66 -21.58 13.32
C ALA A 474 -10.73 -21.04 14.76
N ASP A 475 -9.59 -21.04 15.46
CA ASP A 475 -9.49 -20.54 16.83
C ASP A 475 -9.78 -19.02 16.92
N GLY A 476 -9.20 -18.23 16.02
CA GLY A 476 -9.35 -16.77 16.00
C GLY A 476 -10.77 -16.33 15.65
N ARG A 477 -11.39 -17.00 14.68
CA ARG A 477 -12.75 -16.67 14.18
C ARG A 477 -13.86 -17.47 14.88
N ARG A 478 -13.54 -18.37 15.80
CA ARG A 478 -14.49 -19.25 16.49
C ARG A 478 -15.31 -20.10 15.52
N LEU A 479 -14.65 -20.58 14.47
CA LEU A 479 -15.22 -21.46 13.46
C LEU A 479 -14.72 -22.89 13.66
N LYS A 480 -15.44 -23.87 13.11
CA LYS A 480 -14.90 -25.22 12.97
C LYS A 480 -13.90 -25.28 11.84
N VAL A 481 -12.89 -26.14 11.93
CA VAL A 481 -11.86 -26.29 10.88
C VAL A 481 -12.48 -26.65 9.53
N GLU A 482 -13.56 -27.44 9.53
CA GLU A 482 -14.30 -27.82 8.33
C GLU A 482 -15.02 -26.62 7.67
N GLN A 483 -15.49 -25.65 8.47
CA GLN A 483 -16.07 -24.41 7.96
C GLN A 483 -14.98 -23.50 7.37
N VAL A 484 -13.82 -23.46 8.04
CA VAL A 484 -12.66 -22.71 7.50
C VAL A 484 -12.21 -23.32 6.17
N GLU A 485 -12.18 -24.65 6.05
CA GLU A 485 -11.79 -25.32 4.79
C GLU A 485 -12.66 -24.90 3.60
N GLN A 486 -13.96 -24.69 3.80
CA GLN A 486 -14.90 -24.27 2.74
C GLN A 486 -14.59 -22.87 2.18
N VAL A 487 -13.96 -22.01 2.97
CA VAL A 487 -13.63 -20.61 2.60
C VAL A 487 -12.13 -20.38 2.45
N ALA A 488 -11.32 -21.41 2.72
CA ALA A 488 -9.86 -21.41 2.61
C ALA A 488 -9.39 -21.83 1.21
N GLN A 489 -8.50 -22.82 1.13
CA GLN A 489 -7.91 -23.33 -0.10
C GLN A 489 -7.21 -22.26 -0.95
N GLY A 490 -6.72 -21.20 -0.32
CA GLY A 490 -6.07 -20.09 -1.01
C GLY A 490 -7.03 -19.08 -1.64
N HIS A 491 -8.36 -19.21 -1.43
CA HIS A 491 -9.36 -18.33 -2.04
C HIS A 491 -9.23 -16.89 -1.54
N VAL A 492 -9.17 -15.95 -2.49
CA VAL A 492 -9.15 -14.50 -2.25
C VAL A 492 -10.58 -13.99 -2.20
N TRP A 493 -10.91 -13.25 -1.15
CA TRP A 493 -12.23 -12.68 -0.91
C TRP A 493 -12.18 -11.15 -0.92
N LEU A 494 -13.21 -10.50 -1.47
CA LEU A 494 -13.47 -9.09 -1.18
C LEU A 494 -13.93 -8.92 0.26
N GLY A 495 -13.65 -7.76 0.88
CA GLY A 495 -14.06 -7.46 2.23
C GLY A 495 -15.56 -7.66 2.46
N GLN A 496 -16.42 -7.23 1.52
CA GLN A 496 -17.86 -7.45 1.59
C GLN A 496 -18.25 -8.95 1.59
N ASP A 497 -17.50 -9.78 0.88
CA ASP A 497 -17.73 -11.21 0.81
C ASP A 497 -17.13 -11.92 2.03
N ALA A 498 -15.97 -11.46 2.49
CA ALA A 498 -15.32 -11.92 3.71
C ALA A 498 -16.21 -11.75 4.95
N LEU A 499 -17.02 -10.66 4.99
CA LEU A 499 -18.04 -10.45 6.02
C LEU A 499 -19.11 -11.55 5.96
N ARG A 500 -19.60 -11.89 4.77
CA ARG A 500 -20.65 -12.92 4.60
C ARG A 500 -20.20 -14.32 5.00
N VAL A 501 -18.91 -14.61 4.80
CA VAL A 501 -18.33 -15.93 5.13
C VAL A 501 -17.69 -15.97 6.52
N GLY A 502 -17.78 -14.91 7.33
CA GLY A 502 -17.32 -14.87 8.71
C GLY A 502 -15.81 -14.66 8.90
N LEU A 503 -15.08 -14.27 7.84
CA LEU A 503 -13.66 -14.00 7.92
C LEU A 503 -13.34 -12.61 8.52
N ILE A 504 -14.28 -11.66 8.47
CA ILE A 504 -14.22 -10.36 9.15
C ILE A 504 -15.50 -10.11 9.93
N ASP A 505 -15.51 -9.06 10.79
CA ASP A 505 -16.64 -8.75 11.67
C ASP A 505 -17.45 -7.53 11.19
N GLN A 506 -16.82 -6.59 10.45
CA GLN A 506 -17.47 -5.35 10.08
C GLN A 506 -16.81 -4.71 8.85
N LEU A 507 -17.62 -4.03 8.02
CA LEU A 507 -17.11 -3.16 6.97
C LEU A 507 -16.81 -1.76 7.50
N GLY A 508 -15.72 -1.16 7.03
CA GLY A 508 -15.31 0.19 7.36
C GLY A 508 -13.80 0.40 7.30
N GLY A 509 -13.36 1.60 7.63
CA GLY A 509 -11.96 1.99 7.67
C GLY A 509 -11.36 2.03 9.07
N VAL A 510 -10.21 2.71 9.18
CA VAL A 510 -9.45 2.87 10.44
C VAL A 510 -10.33 3.49 11.53
N GLU A 511 -11.17 4.48 11.20
CA GLU A 511 -12.04 5.16 12.14
C GLU A 511 -13.06 4.22 12.80
N VAL A 512 -13.60 3.27 12.02
CA VAL A 512 -14.50 2.24 12.56
C VAL A 512 -13.74 1.32 13.52
N ALA A 513 -12.50 0.98 13.18
CA ALA A 513 -11.64 0.17 14.02
C ALA A 513 -11.25 0.89 15.32
N LEU A 514 -10.94 2.19 15.26
CA LEU A 514 -10.65 3.02 16.44
C LEU A 514 -11.83 3.10 17.40
N ARG A 515 -13.03 3.40 16.88
CA ARG A 515 -14.26 3.40 17.71
C ARG A 515 -14.51 2.04 18.34
N LYS A 516 -14.25 0.96 17.61
CA LYS A 516 -14.39 -0.40 18.16
C LYS A 516 -13.35 -0.70 19.23
N ALA A 517 -12.10 -0.27 19.05
CA ALA A 517 -11.03 -0.40 20.03
C ALA A 517 -11.37 0.39 21.31
N ALA A 518 -11.83 1.64 21.19
CA ALA A 518 -12.30 2.46 22.30
C ALA A 518 -13.45 1.78 23.06
N GLN A 519 -14.44 1.22 22.33
CA GLN A 519 -15.56 0.49 22.92
C GLN A 519 -15.08 -0.73 23.73
N LEU A 520 -14.16 -1.52 23.16
CA LEU A 520 -13.63 -2.72 23.82
C LEU A 520 -12.79 -2.39 25.06
N ALA A 521 -12.05 -1.27 25.01
CA ALA A 521 -11.27 -0.74 26.12
C ALA A 521 -12.10 0.11 27.11
N LYS A 522 -13.40 0.35 26.81
CA LYS A 522 -14.33 1.16 27.62
C LYS A 522 -13.87 2.61 27.82
N LEU A 523 -13.25 3.19 26.77
CA LEU A 523 -12.78 4.57 26.79
C LEU A 523 -13.91 5.54 26.46
N THR A 524 -13.99 6.63 27.19
CA THR A 524 -14.95 7.72 26.95
C THR A 524 -14.34 8.90 26.20
N GLN A 525 -13.06 9.13 26.41
CA GLN A 525 -12.25 10.14 25.73
C GLN A 525 -10.92 9.51 25.35
N TRP A 526 -10.51 9.63 24.11
CA TRP A 526 -9.30 9.00 23.60
C TRP A 526 -8.71 9.78 22.42
N HIS A 527 -7.43 9.54 22.18
CA HIS A 527 -6.73 9.97 20.99
C HIS A 527 -5.99 8.79 20.36
N SER A 528 -5.55 8.93 19.13
CA SER A 528 -4.75 7.88 18.47
C SER A 528 -3.34 8.37 18.16
N THR A 529 -2.38 7.44 18.24
CA THR A 529 -0.99 7.68 17.86
C THR A 529 -0.53 6.59 16.88
N ALA A 530 0.17 7.00 15.83
CA ALA A 530 0.64 6.11 14.77
C ALA A 530 1.98 5.47 15.11
N TYR A 531 2.07 4.16 15.01
CA TYR A 531 3.28 3.35 15.19
C TYR A 531 3.61 2.52 13.95
N PRO A 532 4.90 2.16 13.71
CA PRO A 532 6.06 2.81 14.34
C PRO A 532 6.09 4.30 14.01
N VAL A 533 6.73 5.08 14.87
CA VAL A 533 7.00 6.49 14.58
C VAL A 533 7.90 6.56 13.36
N LEU A 534 7.51 7.37 12.37
CA LEU A 534 8.34 7.57 11.19
C LEU A 534 9.62 8.35 11.58
N PRO A 535 10.78 7.96 11.04
CA PRO A 535 12.02 8.69 11.31
C PRO A 535 11.89 10.14 10.82
N ASP A 536 12.33 11.07 11.66
CA ASP A 536 12.36 12.49 11.31
C ASP A 536 13.46 12.82 10.28
N TYR A 537 13.44 14.05 9.76
CA TYR A 537 14.39 14.53 8.76
C TYR A 537 15.85 14.34 9.17
N LEU A 538 16.16 14.56 10.44
CA LEU A 538 17.55 14.53 10.93
C LEU A 538 18.08 13.10 11.06
N SER A 539 17.25 12.16 11.51
CA SER A 539 17.62 10.75 11.58
C SER A 539 17.80 10.13 10.20
N GLN A 540 16.95 10.48 9.22
CA GLN A 540 17.14 10.04 7.82
C GLN A 540 18.46 10.55 7.22
N LEU A 541 18.89 11.76 7.57
CA LEU A 541 20.14 12.36 7.10
C LEU A 541 21.39 11.70 7.72
N LEU A 542 21.28 11.25 8.96
CA LEU A 542 22.38 10.59 9.67
C LEU A 542 22.58 9.12 9.22
N ASP A 543 21.55 8.48 8.70
CA ASP A 543 21.59 7.09 8.19
C ASP A 543 22.12 6.96 6.74
N LEU A 544 22.55 8.07 6.13
CA LEU A 544 22.97 8.20 4.74
C LEU A 544 24.14 7.36 4.21
N PRO A 545 25.14 6.93 5.00
CA PRO A 545 26.34 6.29 4.40
C PRO A 545 26.09 4.93 3.73
N GLY A 546 24.99 4.24 4.04
CA GLY A 546 24.70 2.89 3.51
C GLY A 546 23.71 2.84 2.34
N ALA A 547 22.76 3.76 2.27
CA ALA A 547 21.60 3.67 1.37
C ALA A 547 21.89 4.13 -0.08
N ALA A 548 22.86 5.02 -0.27
CA ALA A 548 23.07 5.67 -1.57
C ALA A 548 23.67 4.75 -2.67
N ARG A 549 24.36 3.67 -2.32
CA ARG A 549 25.02 2.78 -3.30
C ARG A 549 24.09 1.71 -3.88
N GLY A 550 23.11 1.23 -3.13
CA GLY A 550 22.19 0.18 -3.59
C GLY A 550 21.11 0.69 -4.55
N ASN A 551 20.59 1.88 -4.30
CA ASN A 551 19.50 2.46 -5.07
C ASN A 551 19.87 2.85 -6.51
N TYR A 552 21.12 3.26 -6.76
CA TYR A 552 21.55 3.73 -8.08
C TYR A 552 21.57 2.61 -9.13
N LEU A 553 22.07 1.42 -8.79
CA LEU A 553 22.11 0.28 -9.73
C LEU A 553 20.71 -0.27 -10.01
N ASP A 554 19.86 -0.32 -9.01
CA ASP A 554 18.48 -0.80 -9.14
C ASP A 554 17.65 0.16 -10.00
N GLU A 555 17.80 1.47 -9.80
CA GLU A 555 17.15 2.48 -10.62
C GLU A 555 17.64 2.48 -12.07
N GLN A 556 18.94 2.33 -12.30
CA GLN A 556 19.46 2.16 -13.66
C GLN A 556 18.91 0.90 -14.34
N MET A 557 18.77 -0.20 -13.60
CA MET A 557 18.16 -1.42 -14.13
C MET A 557 16.68 -1.22 -14.43
N ARG A 558 15.94 -0.52 -13.57
CA ARG A 558 14.52 -0.17 -13.79
C ARG A 558 14.36 0.69 -15.05
N GLN A 559 15.18 1.71 -15.21
CA GLN A 559 15.15 2.56 -16.41
C GLN A 559 15.54 1.82 -17.68
N SER A 560 16.55 0.92 -17.60
CA SER A 560 17.04 0.18 -18.74
C SER A 560 16.11 -0.94 -19.18
N LEU A 561 15.43 -1.61 -18.26
CA LEU A 561 14.56 -2.75 -18.51
C LEU A 561 13.09 -2.33 -18.71
N GLY A 562 12.70 -1.13 -18.26
CA GLY A 562 11.32 -0.65 -18.38
C GLY A 562 10.30 -1.68 -17.87
N ALA A 563 9.32 -2.04 -18.71
CA ALA A 563 8.31 -3.05 -18.38
C ALA A 563 8.86 -4.45 -18.06
N TYR A 564 10.10 -4.75 -18.45
CA TYR A 564 10.76 -6.03 -18.15
C TYR A 564 11.47 -6.04 -16.79
N TYR A 565 11.55 -4.91 -16.10
CA TYR A 565 12.18 -4.82 -14.78
C TYR A 565 11.43 -5.65 -13.73
N GLU A 566 10.11 -5.58 -13.69
CA GLU A 566 9.30 -6.29 -12.69
C GLU A 566 9.45 -7.82 -12.76
N PRO A 567 9.38 -8.47 -13.93
CA PRO A 567 9.71 -9.89 -14.03
C PRO A 567 11.15 -10.24 -13.59
N PHE A 568 12.12 -9.38 -13.92
CA PHE A 568 13.52 -9.58 -13.52
C PHE A 568 13.70 -9.42 -12.00
N ALA A 569 13.13 -8.38 -11.42
CA ALA A 569 13.15 -8.13 -9.98
C ALA A 569 12.51 -9.29 -9.21
N LEU A 570 11.37 -9.79 -9.70
CA LEU A 570 10.67 -10.94 -9.11
C LEU A 570 11.54 -12.21 -9.08
N ILE A 571 12.28 -12.52 -10.17
CA ILE A 571 13.20 -13.67 -10.21
C ILE A 571 14.36 -13.49 -9.21
N ARG A 572 14.91 -12.29 -9.11
CA ARG A 572 15.95 -11.95 -8.14
C ARG A 572 15.45 -12.11 -6.71
N ASP A 573 14.28 -11.59 -6.42
CA ASP A 573 13.68 -11.55 -5.07
C ASP A 573 13.28 -12.94 -4.59
N LEU A 574 12.86 -13.83 -5.50
CA LEU A 574 12.60 -15.24 -5.18
C LEU A 574 13.85 -15.98 -4.66
N GLN A 575 15.05 -15.56 -5.04
CA GLN A 575 16.29 -16.16 -4.53
C GLN A 575 16.64 -15.71 -3.11
N MET A 576 16.08 -14.58 -2.67
CA MET A 576 16.40 -13.96 -1.39
C MET A 576 15.29 -14.15 -0.34
N GLN A 577 14.11 -14.60 -0.73
CA GLN A 577 12.98 -14.83 0.16
C GLN A 577 12.97 -16.25 0.73
N ASN A 578 12.32 -16.42 1.89
CA ASN A 578 12.03 -17.76 2.41
C ASN A 578 11.20 -18.52 1.36
N PRO A 579 11.60 -19.72 0.95
CA PRO A 579 10.90 -20.45 -0.10
C PRO A 579 9.49 -20.93 0.31
N VAL A 580 9.15 -20.91 1.61
CA VAL A 580 7.82 -21.28 2.11
C VAL A 580 7.03 -20.02 2.42
N GLN A 581 6.02 -19.78 1.62
CA GLN A 581 5.29 -18.52 1.58
C GLN A 581 3.79 -18.72 1.88
N ALA A 582 3.27 -17.77 2.65
CA ALA A 582 1.86 -17.45 2.76
C ALA A 582 1.67 -16.07 2.11
N ARG A 583 1.56 -16.03 0.77
CA ARG A 583 1.49 -14.80 -0.03
C ARG A 583 0.33 -14.86 -1.03
N LEU A 584 -0.20 -13.69 -1.40
CA LEU A 584 -1.13 -13.54 -2.52
C LEU A 584 -0.50 -13.97 -3.84
N PRO A 585 -1.30 -14.43 -4.82
CA PRO A 585 -0.80 -14.92 -6.11
C PRO A 585 -0.09 -13.86 -6.96
N PHE A 586 -0.39 -12.58 -6.77
CA PHE A 586 0.13 -11.47 -7.55
C PHE A 586 -0.01 -10.17 -6.75
N GLU A 587 0.77 -9.15 -7.07
CA GLU A 587 0.41 -7.78 -6.77
C GLU A 587 -0.67 -7.39 -7.78
N PRO A 588 -1.93 -7.14 -7.35
CA PRO A 588 -2.97 -6.81 -8.31
C PRO A 588 -2.70 -5.42 -8.88
N ASN A 589 -2.07 -5.38 -10.04
CA ASN A 589 -2.07 -4.20 -10.88
C ASN A 589 -3.47 -4.14 -11.50
N ILE A 590 -4.40 -3.49 -10.82
CA ILE A 590 -5.77 -3.28 -11.27
C ILE A 590 -5.77 -1.97 -12.04
N HIS A 591 -5.60 -2.07 -13.36
CA HIS A 591 -5.70 -0.93 -14.26
C HIS A 591 -7.13 -0.56 -14.54
#